data_7067091ddfb93020cf552c4b318b7bc4
#
_entry.id   7067091ddfb93020cf552c4b318b7bc4
#
_cell.length_a   1.000
_cell.length_b   1.000
_cell.length_c   1.000
_cell.angle_alpha   90.00
_cell.angle_beta   90.00
_cell.angle_gamma   90.00
#
_symmetry.space_group_name_H-M   'P 1'
#
loop_
_entity.id
_entity.type
_entity.pdbx_description
1 polymer ?
#
loop_
_entity_poly.entity_id
_entity_poly.type
_entity_poly.pdbx_seq_one_letter_code
_entity_poly.pdbx_strand_id
1 'polypeptide(L)'
;LLLLLCAVIWGGAFVAQRSGMDSMGPVTFNGIRSLMGAAALLLFLLLRSIVTKKPFRITRDEWKYGLICGGILFVSLTCQQIGLATVSAGRAGFLSAVYIVLVPIIRAVGGKRPSANAVIAVLLTLFGLTLLSAASGAEAGTAINFSSLFTGFSTGDLLMLICAFTYSFHIICIDRVAEKVDSSVLCCLQFAVCGLISLPVFLIFEGTPNLSALSSGWTELAYAGILSSAVAYTLQIAGQKLSSSPTVAAVLMSTESVFAVIFGMILLREKHHPYEYLGCLIVFAGIIIAQLPPLKHKKQKSDSQPG
;
A
#
# COMPACT_ATOMS: atom_id res chain seq x y z
N LEU A 1 12.39 6.03 -7.34
CA LEU A 1 11.56 5.82 -8.53
C LEU A 1 10.65 4.59 -8.42
N LEU A 2 11.16 3.37 -8.07
CA LEU A 2 10.35 2.14 -8.02
C LEU A 2 9.12 2.27 -7.09
N LEU A 3 9.29 2.85 -5.90
CA LEU A 3 8.19 3.05 -4.95
C LEU A 3 7.16 4.09 -5.45
N LEU A 4 7.57 5.08 -6.21
CA LEU A 4 6.64 6.03 -6.83
C LEU A 4 5.85 5.37 -7.97
N LEU A 5 6.49 4.54 -8.80
CA LEU A 5 5.78 3.75 -9.81
C LEU A 5 4.77 2.80 -9.17
N CYS A 6 5.14 2.16 -8.07
CA CYS A 6 4.23 1.35 -7.27
C CYS A 6 3.01 2.17 -6.81
N ALA A 7 3.23 3.37 -6.26
CA ALA A 7 2.18 4.27 -5.79
C ALA A 7 1.26 4.75 -6.94
N VAL A 8 1.80 5.03 -8.13
CA VAL A 8 0.97 5.33 -9.33
C VAL A 8 0.02 4.19 -9.65
N ILE A 9 0.55 2.96 -9.71
CA ILE A 9 -0.27 1.78 -10.02
C ILE A 9 -1.34 1.55 -8.93
N TRP A 10 -0.98 1.72 -7.65
CA TRP A 10 -1.94 1.55 -6.55
C TRP A 10 -2.99 2.65 -6.49
N GLY A 11 -2.65 3.89 -6.84
CA GLY A 11 -3.62 4.97 -6.96
C GLY A 11 -4.75 4.62 -7.95
N GLY A 12 -4.41 4.05 -9.11
CA GLY A 12 -5.40 3.55 -10.06
C GLY A 12 -6.12 2.28 -9.58
N ALA A 13 -5.47 1.48 -8.73
CA ALA A 13 -6.06 0.24 -8.23
C ALA A 13 -7.27 0.46 -7.31
N PHE A 14 -7.37 1.59 -6.59
CA PHE A 14 -8.55 1.90 -5.78
C PHE A 14 -9.82 1.99 -6.64
N VAL A 15 -9.72 2.58 -7.82
CA VAL A 15 -10.84 2.66 -8.77
C VAL A 15 -11.21 1.25 -9.24
N ALA A 16 -10.23 0.47 -9.72
CA ALA A 16 -10.46 -0.89 -10.18
C ALA A 16 -11.04 -1.80 -9.07
N GLN A 17 -10.53 -1.71 -7.85
CA GLN A 17 -11.03 -2.48 -6.70
C GLN A 17 -12.48 -2.15 -6.38
N ARG A 18 -12.87 -0.88 -6.42
CA ARG A 18 -14.23 -0.45 -6.15
C ARG A 18 -15.18 -0.92 -7.24
N SER A 19 -14.86 -0.66 -8.50
CA SER A 19 -15.67 -1.09 -9.66
C SER A 19 -15.79 -2.61 -9.77
N GLY A 20 -14.70 -3.35 -9.46
CA GLY A 20 -14.74 -4.81 -9.49
C GLY A 20 -15.69 -5.43 -8.47
N MET A 21 -15.96 -4.74 -7.34
CA MET A 21 -16.93 -5.20 -6.33
C MET A 21 -18.40 -5.03 -6.75
N ASP A 22 -18.69 -4.31 -7.84
CA ASP A 22 -20.05 -4.26 -8.41
C ASP A 22 -20.44 -5.61 -9.02
N SER A 23 -19.45 -6.45 -9.36
CA SER A 23 -19.65 -7.74 -10.01
C SER A 23 -19.50 -8.92 -9.04
N MET A 24 -18.71 -8.81 -8.00
CA MET A 24 -18.37 -9.92 -7.10
C MET A 24 -18.07 -9.44 -5.68
N GLY A 25 -18.16 -10.35 -4.71
CA GLY A 25 -17.86 -10.04 -3.32
C GLY A 25 -16.39 -9.63 -3.08
N PRO A 26 -16.13 -8.86 -2.01
CA PRO A 26 -14.81 -8.31 -1.73
C PRO A 26 -13.73 -9.39 -1.50
N VAL A 27 -14.06 -10.48 -0.82
CA VAL A 27 -13.08 -11.56 -0.56
C VAL A 27 -12.82 -12.37 -1.83
N THR A 28 -13.85 -12.58 -2.66
CA THR A 28 -13.74 -13.21 -3.98
C THR A 28 -12.82 -12.40 -4.87
N PHE A 29 -13.05 -11.08 -4.99
CA PHE A 29 -12.20 -10.19 -5.77
C PHE A 29 -10.74 -10.26 -5.29
N ASN A 30 -10.51 -10.14 -3.98
CA ASN A 30 -9.17 -10.21 -3.40
C ASN A 30 -8.48 -11.56 -3.63
N GLY A 31 -9.21 -12.67 -3.49
CA GLY A 31 -8.70 -14.02 -3.71
C GLY A 31 -8.29 -14.24 -5.16
N ILE A 32 -9.17 -13.93 -6.11
CA ILE A 32 -8.94 -14.14 -7.54
C ILE A 32 -7.80 -13.25 -8.04
N ARG A 33 -7.78 -11.94 -7.72
CA ARG A 33 -6.67 -11.06 -8.13
C ARG A 33 -5.32 -11.51 -7.57
N SER A 34 -5.31 -12.07 -6.34
CA SER A 34 -4.09 -12.58 -5.72
C SER A 34 -3.58 -13.83 -6.45
N LEU A 35 -4.46 -14.77 -6.78
CA LEU A 35 -4.09 -15.94 -7.58
C LEU A 35 -3.64 -15.57 -8.99
N MET A 36 -4.30 -14.60 -9.63
CA MET A 36 -3.89 -14.08 -10.95
C MET A 36 -2.50 -13.44 -10.88
N GLY A 37 -2.23 -12.65 -9.85
CA GLY A 37 -0.91 -12.04 -9.62
C GLY A 37 0.17 -13.09 -9.41
N ALA A 38 -0.10 -14.10 -8.59
CA ALA A 38 0.81 -15.22 -8.37
C ALA A 38 1.07 -16.01 -9.66
N ALA A 39 0.03 -16.31 -10.45
CA ALA A 39 0.14 -17.01 -11.72
C ALA A 39 0.96 -16.21 -12.76
N ALA A 40 0.71 -14.91 -12.87
CA ALA A 40 1.48 -14.02 -13.75
C ALA A 40 2.97 -13.99 -13.37
N LEU A 41 3.27 -13.89 -12.07
CA LEU A 41 4.65 -13.93 -11.59
C LEU A 41 5.30 -15.30 -11.78
N LEU A 42 4.59 -16.38 -11.54
CA LEU A 42 5.09 -17.72 -11.79
C LEU A 42 5.46 -17.91 -13.27
N LEU A 43 4.59 -17.47 -14.18
CA LEU A 43 4.86 -17.49 -15.61
C LEU A 43 6.12 -16.66 -15.94
N PHE A 44 6.21 -15.44 -15.40
CA PHE A 44 7.40 -14.60 -15.56
C PHE A 44 8.68 -15.30 -15.07
N LEU A 45 8.65 -15.92 -13.89
CA LEU A 45 9.79 -16.63 -13.30
C LEU A 45 10.21 -17.85 -14.14
N LEU A 46 9.23 -18.60 -14.67
CA LEU A 46 9.50 -19.72 -15.57
C LEU A 46 10.13 -19.25 -16.87
N LEU A 47 9.58 -18.21 -17.50
CA LEU A 47 10.15 -17.62 -18.72
C LEU A 47 11.54 -17.07 -18.48
N ARG A 48 11.76 -16.36 -17.37
CA ARG A 48 13.10 -15.89 -16.95
C ARG A 48 14.09 -17.04 -16.80
N SER A 49 13.66 -18.16 -16.21
CA SER A 49 14.50 -19.37 -16.05
C SER A 49 14.92 -19.94 -17.40
N ILE A 50 14.00 -20.02 -18.37
CA ILE A 50 14.27 -20.52 -19.73
C ILE A 50 15.26 -19.58 -20.44
N VAL A 51 15.00 -18.27 -20.46
CA VAL A 51 15.83 -17.28 -21.15
C VAL A 51 17.23 -17.20 -20.54
N THR A 52 17.34 -17.20 -19.22
CA THR A 52 18.65 -17.09 -18.53
C THR A 52 19.38 -18.42 -18.42
N LYS A 53 18.75 -19.53 -18.81
CA LYS A 53 19.26 -20.91 -18.63
C LYS A 53 19.66 -21.23 -17.19
N LYS A 54 19.05 -20.54 -16.20
CA LYS A 54 19.27 -20.77 -14.77
C LYS A 54 18.01 -21.38 -14.17
N PRO A 55 18.11 -22.54 -13.48
CA PRO A 55 16.94 -23.17 -12.91
C PRO A 55 16.30 -22.27 -11.85
N PHE A 56 14.97 -22.14 -11.90
CA PHE A 56 14.20 -21.48 -10.88
C PHE A 56 14.23 -22.32 -9.60
N ARG A 57 14.72 -21.75 -8.53
CA ARG A 57 14.77 -22.39 -7.20
C ARG A 57 14.26 -21.41 -6.16
N ILE A 58 13.44 -21.90 -5.25
CA ILE A 58 12.94 -21.14 -4.11
C ILE A 58 13.83 -21.47 -2.91
N THR A 59 14.39 -20.46 -2.28
CA THR A 59 15.21 -20.60 -1.08
C THR A 59 14.34 -20.83 0.16
N ARG A 60 14.95 -21.33 1.24
CA ARG A 60 14.26 -21.52 2.53
C ARG A 60 13.73 -20.18 3.09
N ASP A 61 14.49 -19.11 2.92
CA ASP A 61 14.09 -17.78 3.36
C ASP A 61 12.91 -17.26 2.54
N GLU A 62 12.90 -17.43 1.23
CA GLU A 62 11.76 -17.04 0.38
C GLU A 62 10.50 -17.81 0.74
N TRP A 63 10.57 -19.12 1.01
CA TRP A 63 9.44 -19.89 1.51
C TRP A 63 8.92 -19.35 2.85
N LYS A 64 9.82 -19.19 3.83
CA LYS A 64 9.47 -18.71 5.16
C LYS A 64 8.81 -17.35 5.12
N TYR A 65 9.42 -16.38 4.42
CA TYR A 65 8.91 -15.02 4.36
C TYR A 65 7.74 -14.88 3.39
N GLY A 66 7.67 -15.71 2.36
CA GLY A 66 6.49 -15.83 1.51
C GLY A 66 5.24 -16.23 2.29
N LEU A 67 5.35 -17.22 3.18
CA LEU A 67 4.26 -17.62 4.06
C LEU A 67 3.88 -16.51 5.05
N ILE A 68 4.86 -15.89 5.72
CA ILE A 68 4.61 -14.82 6.70
C ILE A 68 3.99 -13.60 6.02
N CYS A 69 4.61 -13.09 4.96
CA CYS A 69 4.12 -11.91 4.24
C CYS A 69 2.77 -12.18 3.57
N GLY A 70 2.56 -13.38 3.02
CA GLY A 70 1.29 -13.78 2.41
C GLY A 70 0.15 -13.85 3.42
N GLY A 71 0.39 -14.38 4.62
CA GLY A 71 -0.59 -14.37 5.70
C GLY A 71 -0.93 -12.96 6.18
N ILE A 72 0.08 -12.09 6.32
CA ILE A 72 -0.14 -10.67 6.66
C ILE A 72 -0.93 -9.97 5.55
N LEU A 73 -0.57 -10.20 4.28
CA LEU A 73 -1.29 -9.63 3.14
C LEU A 73 -2.74 -10.09 3.06
N PHE A 74 -3.02 -11.37 3.34
CA PHE A 74 -4.38 -11.87 3.37
C PHE A 74 -5.25 -11.05 4.32
N VAL A 75 -4.78 -10.82 5.55
CA VAL A 75 -5.51 -9.99 6.54
C VAL A 75 -5.62 -8.55 6.05
N SER A 76 -4.50 -7.94 5.65
CA SER A 76 -4.47 -6.54 5.22
C SER A 76 -5.38 -6.27 4.04
N LEU A 77 -5.23 -7.04 2.96
CA LEU A 77 -5.96 -6.80 1.72
C LEU A 77 -7.43 -7.20 1.83
N THR A 78 -7.77 -8.21 2.64
CA THR A 78 -9.16 -8.57 2.90
C THR A 78 -9.87 -7.49 3.71
N CYS A 79 -9.24 -6.98 4.78
CA CYS A 79 -9.77 -5.84 5.54
C CYS A 79 -9.90 -4.59 4.67
N GLN A 80 -8.91 -4.29 3.82
CA GLN A 80 -8.97 -3.17 2.89
C GLN A 80 -10.14 -3.31 1.92
N GLN A 81 -10.30 -4.47 1.31
CA GLN A 81 -11.31 -4.70 0.29
C GLN A 81 -12.73 -4.63 0.87
N ILE A 82 -12.97 -5.23 2.04
CA ILE A 82 -14.26 -5.15 2.74
C ILE A 82 -14.51 -3.71 3.21
N GLY A 83 -13.50 -3.04 3.76
CA GLY A 83 -13.61 -1.64 4.18
C GLY A 83 -13.96 -0.72 3.00
N LEU A 84 -13.29 -0.88 1.87
CA LEU A 84 -13.51 -0.09 0.65
C LEU A 84 -14.92 -0.25 0.07
N ALA A 85 -15.60 -1.36 0.34
CA ALA A 85 -17.01 -1.54 -0.04
C ALA A 85 -17.96 -0.61 0.71
N THR A 86 -17.60 -0.14 1.90
CA THR A 86 -18.49 0.59 2.81
C THR A 86 -18.08 2.04 3.08
N VAL A 87 -16.84 2.44 2.77
CA VAL A 87 -16.34 3.81 2.94
C VAL A 87 -16.04 4.45 1.59
N SER A 88 -16.03 5.79 1.53
CA SER A 88 -15.64 6.52 0.31
C SER A 88 -14.16 6.28 -0.03
N ALA A 89 -13.81 6.32 -1.32
CA ALA A 89 -12.44 6.09 -1.78
C ALA A 89 -11.41 7.03 -1.12
N GLY A 90 -11.76 8.33 -0.96
CA GLY A 90 -10.90 9.31 -0.28
C GLY A 90 -10.67 8.97 1.20
N ARG A 91 -11.74 8.57 1.92
CA ARG A 91 -11.65 8.15 3.33
C ARG A 91 -10.85 6.84 3.47
N ALA A 92 -11.06 5.89 2.56
CA ALA A 92 -10.30 4.65 2.52
C ALA A 92 -8.81 4.90 2.29
N GLY A 93 -8.47 5.75 1.32
CA GLY A 93 -7.07 6.14 1.04
C GLY A 93 -6.41 6.83 2.23
N PHE A 94 -7.12 7.72 2.95
CA PHE A 94 -6.59 8.34 4.17
C PHE A 94 -6.35 7.33 5.28
N LEU A 95 -7.34 6.49 5.59
CA LEU A 95 -7.24 5.52 6.69
C LEU A 95 -6.20 4.43 6.39
N SER A 96 -6.11 3.94 5.15
CA SER A 96 -5.06 2.98 4.77
C SER A 96 -3.67 3.60 4.91
N ALA A 97 -3.48 4.86 4.52
CA ALA A 97 -2.20 5.55 4.60
C ALA A 97 -1.70 5.83 6.03
N VAL A 98 -2.50 5.57 7.07
CA VAL A 98 -2.07 5.68 8.48
C VAL A 98 -0.84 4.80 8.78
N TYR A 99 -0.53 3.79 7.94
CA TYR A 99 0.70 3.02 8.04
C TYR A 99 1.97 3.90 8.05
N ILE A 100 1.95 5.10 7.45
CA ILE A 100 3.09 6.03 7.47
C ILE A 100 3.49 6.46 8.88
N VAL A 101 2.52 6.52 9.79
CA VAL A 101 2.74 6.83 11.20
C VAL A 101 3.06 5.57 12.00
N LEU A 102 2.37 4.48 11.70
CA LEU A 102 2.53 3.21 12.42
C LEU A 102 3.92 2.59 12.19
N VAL A 103 4.46 2.63 10.96
CA VAL A 103 5.78 2.07 10.64
C VAL A 103 6.89 2.66 11.53
N PRO A 104 7.09 3.99 11.62
CA PRO A 104 8.12 4.55 12.51
C PRO A 104 7.84 4.30 13.99
N ILE A 105 6.59 4.26 14.44
CA ILE A 105 6.22 3.95 15.83
C ILE A 105 6.62 2.52 16.17
N ILE A 106 6.23 1.53 15.36
CA ILE A 106 6.57 0.12 15.58
C ILE A 106 8.09 -0.07 15.60
N ARG A 107 8.81 0.60 14.69
CA ARG A 107 10.27 0.55 14.67
C ARG A 107 10.91 1.20 15.91
N ALA A 108 10.35 2.31 16.40
CA ALA A 108 10.84 2.97 17.61
C ALA A 108 10.67 2.10 18.86
N VAL A 109 9.53 1.40 18.98
CA VAL A 109 9.30 0.39 20.03
C VAL A 109 10.33 -0.74 19.92
N GLY A 110 10.72 -1.14 18.70
CA GLY A 110 11.80 -2.10 18.44
C GLY A 110 13.23 -1.53 18.59
N GLY A 111 13.40 -0.34 19.19
CA GLY A 111 14.70 0.29 19.48
C GLY A 111 15.33 1.06 18.30
N LYS A 112 14.68 1.12 17.13
CA LYS A 112 15.18 1.83 15.94
C LYS A 112 14.48 3.17 15.75
N ARG A 113 15.05 4.24 16.25
CA ARG A 113 14.47 5.60 16.14
C ARG A 113 14.54 6.11 14.69
N PRO A 114 13.47 6.76 14.18
CA PRO A 114 13.48 7.42 12.87
C PRO A 114 14.40 8.65 12.89
N SER A 115 14.92 9.04 11.72
CA SER A 115 15.64 10.31 11.58
C SER A 115 14.67 11.50 11.72
N ALA A 116 15.21 12.68 12.07
CA ALA A 116 14.40 13.90 12.17
C ALA A 116 13.68 14.23 10.86
N ASN A 117 14.37 14.09 9.73
CA ASN A 117 13.76 14.28 8.41
C ASN A 117 12.59 13.33 8.18
N ALA A 118 12.72 12.05 8.57
CA ALA A 118 11.63 11.09 8.42
C ALA A 118 10.43 11.45 9.30
N VAL A 119 10.65 11.97 10.53
CA VAL A 119 9.57 12.44 11.41
C VAL A 119 8.85 13.65 10.79
N ILE A 120 9.61 14.65 10.32
CA ILE A 120 9.03 15.84 9.66
C ILE A 120 8.24 15.42 8.41
N ALA A 121 8.79 14.53 7.60
CA ALA A 121 8.13 14.02 6.40
C ALA A 121 6.81 13.32 6.73
N VAL A 122 6.78 12.47 7.77
CA VAL A 122 5.56 11.79 8.24
C VAL A 122 4.50 12.81 8.68
N LEU A 123 4.89 13.82 9.47
CA LEU A 123 3.94 14.84 9.94
C LEU A 123 3.37 15.67 8.79
N LEU A 124 4.19 16.08 7.84
CA LEU A 124 3.74 16.81 6.64
C LEU A 124 2.82 15.94 5.77
N THR A 125 3.21 14.71 5.52
CA THR A 125 2.42 13.79 4.71
C THR A 125 1.08 13.50 5.37
N LEU A 126 1.07 13.25 6.68
CA LEU A 126 -0.17 13.06 7.43
C LEU A 126 -1.08 14.28 7.37
N PHE A 127 -0.53 15.49 7.53
CA PHE A 127 -1.29 16.73 7.41
C PHE A 127 -1.86 16.91 6.00
N GLY A 128 -1.06 16.69 4.96
CA GLY A 128 -1.51 16.75 3.56
C GLY A 128 -2.61 15.74 3.25
N LEU A 129 -2.48 14.50 3.71
CA LEU A 129 -3.51 13.45 3.56
C LEU A 129 -4.78 13.78 4.34
N THR A 130 -4.65 14.36 5.54
CA THR A 130 -5.81 14.82 6.33
C THR A 130 -6.58 15.90 5.58
N LEU A 131 -5.87 16.87 5.00
CA LEU A 131 -6.47 17.96 4.22
C LEU A 131 -7.15 17.40 2.95
N LEU A 132 -6.49 16.49 2.24
CA LEU A 132 -7.03 15.82 1.07
C LEU A 132 -8.32 15.05 1.40
N SER A 133 -8.32 14.26 2.47
CA SER A 133 -9.48 13.47 2.88
C SER A 133 -10.64 14.34 3.40
N ALA A 134 -10.35 15.41 4.14
CA ALA A 134 -11.37 16.31 4.66
C ALA A 134 -12.04 17.15 3.56
N ALA A 135 -11.31 17.42 2.47
CA ALA A 135 -11.81 18.15 1.31
C ALA A 135 -12.53 17.25 0.29
N SER A 136 -12.27 15.95 0.33
CA SER A 136 -12.84 15.00 -0.62
C SER A 136 -14.36 14.92 -0.49
N GLY A 137 -15.06 15.19 -1.60
CA GLY A 137 -16.53 15.25 -1.65
C GLY A 137 -17.16 16.56 -1.19
N ALA A 138 -16.37 17.58 -0.79
CA ALA A 138 -16.87 18.91 -0.53
C ALA A 138 -17.06 19.69 -1.85
N GLU A 139 -18.14 20.47 -1.96
CA GLU A 139 -18.33 21.34 -3.12
C GLU A 139 -17.31 22.49 -3.11
N ALA A 140 -16.84 22.88 -4.30
CA ALA A 140 -15.91 24.00 -4.43
C ALA A 140 -16.53 25.29 -3.87
N GLY A 141 -15.81 25.92 -2.93
CA GLY A 141 -16.29 27.13 -2.24
C GLY A 141 -16.99 26.90 -0.90
N THR A 142 -17.20 25.64 -0.49
CA THR A 142 -17.73 25.33 0.85
C THR A 142 -16.60 25.25 1.89
N ALA A 143 -16.94 25.43 3.16
CA ALA A 143 -15.97 25.24 4.25
C ALA A 143 -15.67 23.76 4.46
N ILE A 144 -14.38 23.43 4.64
CA ILE A 144 -13.97 22.09 4.95
C ILE A 144 -14.42 21.71 6.37
N ASN A 145 -15.06 20.58 6.48
CA ASN A 145 -15.48 20.04 7.78
C ASN A 145 -14.52 18.96 8.27
N PHE A 146 -13.50 19.34 9.03
CA PHE A 146 -12.58 18.38 9.62
C PHE A 146 -13.23 17.42 10.64
N SER A 147 -14.38 17.81 11.22
CA SER A 147 -15.08 16.91 12.15
C SER A 147 -15.65 15.69 11.44
N SER A 148 -15.92 15.76 10.14
CA SER A 148 -16.39 14.63 9.34
C SER A 148 -15.42 13.45 9.33
N LEU A 149 -14.12 13.67 9.54
CA LEU A 149 -13.11 12.62 9.66
C LEU A 149 -13.29 11.76 10.91
N PHE A 150 -13.91 12.33 11.97
CA PHE A 150 -14.07 11.70 13.28
C PHE A 150 -15.52 11.35 13.60
N THR A 151 -16.49 11.90 12.85
CA THR A 151 -17.91 11.59 13.03
C THR A 151 -18.33 10.40 12.18
N GLY A 152 -19.24 9.58 12.70
CA GLY A 152 -19.79 8.44 11.97
C GLY A 152 -18.77 7.33 11.71
N PHE A 153 -17.91 7.02 12.70
CA PHE A 153 -16.96 5.91 12.63
C PHE A 153 -17.70 4.60 12.37
N SER A 154 -17.39 3.95 11.27
CA SER A 154 -18.05 2.74 10.78
C SER A 154 -17.19 1.49 10.94
N THR A 155 -17.81 0.32 10.78
CA THR A 155 -17.06 -0.96 10.69
C THR A 155 -16.05 -0.93 9.54
N GLY A 156 -16.37 -0.27 8.42
CA GLY A 156 -15.43 -0.10 7.32
C GLY A 156 -14.20 0.71 7.70
N ASP A 157 -14.36 1.78 8.48
CA ASP A 157 -13.22 2.56 8.99
C ASP A 157 -12.32 1.71 9.89
N LEU A 158 -12.91 0.89 10.77
CA LEU A 158 -12.15 -0.04 11.62
C LEU A 158 -11.35 -1.03 10.78
N LEU A 159 -11.95 -1.61 9.75
CA LEU A 159 -11.27 -2.54 8.85
C LEU A 159 -10.12 -1.86 8.09
N MET A 160 -10.27 -0.61 7.66
CA MET A 160 -9.18 0.16 7.04
C MET A 160 -8.04 0.43 8.02
N LEU A 161 -8.31 0.70 9.29
CA LEU A 161 -7.27 0.85 10.32
C LEU A 161 -6.57 -0.48 10.64
N ILE A 162 -7.30 -1.61 10.66
CA ILE A 162 -6.71 -2.94 10.79
C ILE A 162 -5.80 -3.23 9.58
N CYS A 163 -6.24 -2.87 8.37
CA CYS A 163 -5.41 -2.94 7.18
C CYS A 163 -4.11 -2.13 7.36
N ALA A 164 -4.19 -0.86 7.75
CA ALA A 164 -3.03 0.00 7.94
C ALA A 164 -2.05 -0.57 8.99
N PHE A 165 -2.58 -1.12 10.09
CA PHE A 165 -1.80 -1.75 11.14
C PHE A 165 -1.08 -3.01 10.64
N THR A 166 -1.80 -3.94 10.03
CA THR A 166 -1.23 -5.19 9.51
C THR A 166 -0.26 -4.92 8.36
N TYR A 167 -0.58 -3.96 7.48
CA TYR A 167 0.29 -3.57 6.38
C TYR A 167 1.60 -2.92 6.87
N SER A 168 1.58 -2.23 8.01
CA SER A 168 2.80 -1.73 8.65
C SER A 168 3.78 -2.86 9.00
N PHE A 169 3.27 -3.98 9.50
CA PHE A 169 4.10 -5.18 9.74
C PHE A 169 4.60 -5.81 8.44
N HIS A 170 3.78 -5.81 7.39
CA HIS A 170 4.22 -6.27 6.07
C HIS A 170 5.42 -5.45 5.57
N ILE A 171 5.33 -4.10 5.59
CA ILE A 171 6.43 -3.20 5.19
C ILE A 171 7.70 -3.50 5.99
N ILE A 172 7.60 -3.67 7.32
CA ILE A 172 8.74 -3.95 8.19
C ILE A 172 9.29 -5.35 7.93
N CYS A 173 8.44 -6.33 7.64
CA CYS A 173 8.86 -7.69 7.29
C CYS A 173 9.66 -7.69 5.99
N ILE A 174 9.16 -7.04 4.95
CA ILE A 174 9.86 -6.88 3.67
C ILE A 174 11.23 -6.22 3.87
N ASP A 175 11.30 -5.11 4.62
CA ASP A 175 12.56 -4.40 4.90
C ASP A 175 13.64 -5.32 5.48
N ARG A 176 13.25 -6.27 6.34
CA ARG A 176 14.20 -7.22 6.97
C ARG A 176 14.79 -8.23 6.01
N VAL A 177 14.11 -8.55 4.92
CA VAL A 177 14.45 -9.67 4.06
C VAL A 177 14.73 -9.28 2.62
N ALA A 178 14.39 -8.07 2.19
CA ALA A 178 14.49 -7.61 0.81
C ALA A 178 15.88 -7.80 0.19
N GLU A 179 16.95 -7.68 0.99
CA GLU A 179 18.32 -7.89 0.51
C GLU A 179 18.67 -9.38 0.28
N LYS A 180 17.94 -10.30 0.93
CA LYS A 180 18.25 -11.75 0.95
C LYS A 180 17.42 -12.56 -0.03
N VAL A 181 16.40 -11.95 -0.63
CA VAL A 181 15.40 -12.61 -1.45
C VAL A 181 15.31 -12.00 -2.85
N ASP A 182 14.88 -12.80 -3.82
CA ASP A 182 14.45 -12.28 -5.12
C ASP A 182 13.06 -11.66 -4.97
N SER A 183 12.93 -10.39 -5.36
CA SER A 183 11.68 -9.63 -5.20
C SER A 183 10.49 -10.28 -5.90
N SER A 184 10.71 -10.83 -7.10
CA SER A 184 9.65 -11.48 -7.87
C SER A 184 9.25 -12.83 -7.26
N VAL A 185 10.22 -13.59 -6.71
CA VAL A 185 9.95 -14.88 -6.05
C VAL A 185 9.16 -14.65 -4.77
N LEU A 186 9.61 -13.72 -3.92
CA LEU A 186 8.88 -13.39 -2.70
C LEU A 186 7.47 -12.87 -3.00
N CYS A 187 7.33 -12.01 -4.02
CA CYS A 187 6.03 -11.49 -4.44
C CYS A 187 5.10 -12.61 -4.94
N CYS A 188 5.61 -13.54 -5.75
CA CYS A 188 4.85 -14.71 -6.21
C CYS A 188 4.33 -15.54 -5.03
N LEU A 189 5.21 -15.87 -4.09
CA LEU A 189 4.86 -16.69 -2.93
C LEU A 189 3.83 -16.01 -2.01
N GLN A 190 4.02 -14.74 -1.69
CA GLN A 190 3.07 -14.04 -0.80
C GLN A 190 1.66 -13.93 -1.41
N PHE A 191 1.56 -13.72 -2.73
CA PHE A 191 0.26 -13.68 -3.41
C PHE A 191 -0.35 -15.06 -3.61
N ALA A 192 0.46 -16.10 -3.84
CA ALA A 192 -0.02 -17.47 -3.84
C ALA A 192 -0.62 -17.86 -2.47
N VAL A 193 0.07 -17.53 -1.38
CA VAL A 193 -0.43 -17.78 -0.01
C VAL A 193 -1.69 -16.97 0.27
N CYS A 194 -1.69 -15.66 -0.05
CA CYS A 194 -2.85 -14.81 0.12
C CYS A 194 -4.08 -15.36 -0.63
N GLY A 195 -3.91 -15.72 -1.89
CA GLY A 195 -4.98 -16.27 -2.72
C GLY A 195 -5.48 -17.64 -2.25
N LEU A 196 -4.56 -18.53 -1.86
CA LEU A 196 -4.90 -19.85 -1.35
C LEU A 196 -5.65 -19.80 -0.01
N ILE A 197 -5.33 -18.86 0.88
CA ILE A 197 -6.09 -18.64 2.11
C ILE A 197 -7.44 -18.00 1.79
N SER A 198 -7.51 -17.08 0.83
CA SER A 198 -8.76 -16.45 0.42
C SER A 198 -9.77 -17.43 -0.20
N LEU A 199 -9.29 -18.47 -0.88
CA LEU A 199 -10.13 -19.44 -1.60
C LEU A 199 -11.21 -20.08 -0.70
N PRO A 200 -10.87 -20.79 0.40
CA PRO A 200 -11.88 -21.36 1.28
C PRO A 200 -12.74 -20.28 1.95
N VAL A 201 -12.18 -19.10 2.23
CA VAL A 201 -12.93 -18.03 2.90
C VAL A 201 -14.03 -17.49 1.98
N PHE A 202 -13.74 -17.15 0.73
CA PHE A 202 -14.80 -16.66 -0.14
C PHE A 202 -15.80 -17.76 -0.53
N LEU A 203 -15.37 -19.01 -0.70
CA LEU A 203 -16.29 -20.11 -0.99
C LEU A 203 -17.30 -20.35 0.15
N ILE A 204 -16.89 -20.15 1.41
CA ILE A 204 -17.76 -20.31 2.58
C ILE A 204 -18.69 -19.11 2.76
N PHE A 205 -18.18 -17.88 2.62
CA PHE A 205 -18.92 -16.67 2.99
C PHE A 205 -19.60 -15.96 1.83
N GLU A 206 -19.08 -16.08 0.60
CA GLU A 206 -19.60 -15.39 -0.59
C GLU A 206 -20.11 -16.38 -1.66
N GLY A 207 -19.76 -17.67 -1.53
CA GLY A 207 -20.14 -18.72 -2.48
C GLY A 207 -19.22 -18.78 -3.71
N THR A 208 -19.60 -19.64 -4.66
CA THR A 208 -18.85 -19.79 -5.92
C THR A 208 -19.17 -18.61 -6.85
N PRO A 209 -18.16 -17.87 -7.33
CA PRO A 209 -18.37 -16.80 -8.28
C PRO A 209 -18.91 -17.38 -9.60
N ASN A 210 -19.95 -16.77 -10.16
CA ASN A 210 -20.46 -17.21 -11.45
C ASN A 210 -19.59 -16.66 -12.61
N LEU A 211 -19.64 -17.32 -13.76
CA LEU A 211 -18.82 -16.96 -14.92
C LEU A 211 -19.18 -15.57 -15.47
N SER A 212 -20.41 -15.15 -15.36
CA SER A 212 -20.88 -13.83 -15.78
C SER A 212 -20.28 -12.71 -14.92
N ALA A 213 -20.18 -12.90 -13.58
CA ALA A 213 -19.54 -11.96 -12.68
C ALA A 213 -18.03 -11.83 -12.99
N LEU A 214 -17.36 -12.95 -13.27
CA LEU A 214 -15.93 -12.94 -13.65
C LEU A 214 -15.71 -12.25 -15.00
N SER A 215 -16.60 -12.44 -15.97
CA SER A 215 -16.49 -11.81 -17.28
C SER A 215 -16.82 -10.31 -17.25
N SER A 216 -17.72 -9.85 -16.39
CA SER A 216 -18.04 -8.42 -16.25
C SER A 216 -16.95 -7.65 -15.49
N GLY A 217 -16.30 -8.26 -14.49
CA GLY A 217 -15.21 -7.64 -13.71
C GLY A 217 -13.80 -7.98 -14.23
N TRP A 218 -13.67 -8.50 -15.46
CA TRP A 218 -12.40 -8.99 -15.98
C TRP A 218 -11.30 -7.90 -16.05
N THR A 219 -11.64 -6.70 -16.49
CA THR A 219 -10.68 -5.58 -16.64
C THR A 219 -10.13 -5.15 -15.29
N GLU A 220 -10.98 -5.07 -14.28
CA GLU A 220 -10.65 -4.74 -12.90
C GLU A 220 -9.79 -5.83 -12.26
N LEU A 221 -10.16 -7.09 -12.49
CA LEU A 221 -9.37 -8.23 -12.04
C LEU A 221 -7.99 -8.28 -12.70
N ALA A 222 -7.91 -8.03 -14.01
CA ALA A 222 -6.64 -8.02 -14.74
C ALA A 222 -5.73 -6.89 -14.24
N TYR A 223 -6.27 -5.67 -14.07
CA TYR A 223 -5.53 -4.56 -13.50
C TYR A 223 -5.07 -4.87 -12.08
N ALA A 224 -5.96 -5.30 -11.20
CA ALA A 224 -5.66 -5.56 -9.81
C ALA A 224 -4.73 -6.77 -9.62
N GLY A 225 -4.87 -7.82 -10.43
CA GLY A 225 -4.05 -9.03 -10.36
C GLY A 225 -2.66 -8.82 -10.98
N ILE A 226 -2.60 -8.30 -12.20
CA ILE A 226 -1.33 -8.20 -12.94
C ILE A 226 -0.57 -6.93 -12.55
N LEU A 227 -1.18 -5.75 -12.72
CA LEU A 227 -0.47 -4.50 -12.47
C LEU A 227 -0.32 -4.23 -10.97
N SER A 228 -1.41 -4.28 -10.21
CA SER A 228 -1.37 -3.95 -8.79
C SER A 228 -0.72 -5.05 -7.94
N SER A 229 -1.08 -6.32 -8.13
CA SER A 229 -0.53 -7.40 -7.30
C SER A 229 0.84 -7.88 -7.81
N ALA A 230 1.01 -8.22 -9.09
CA ALA A 230 2.29 -8.75 -9.54
C ALA A 230 3.34 -7.64 -9.73
N VAL A 231 3.06 -6.61 -10.53
CA VAL A 231 4.06 -5.59 -10.86
C VAL A 231 4.32 -4.67 -9.67
N ALA A 232 3.30 -4.01 -9.11
CA ALA A 232 3.50 -2.99 -8.09
C ALA A 232 4.11 -3.55 -6.80
N TYR A 233 3.69 -4.72 -6.31
CA TYR A 233 4.32 -5.33 -5.13
C TYR A 233 5.74 -5.83 -5.39
N THR A 234 6.06 -6.27 -6.61
CA THR A 234 7.46 -6.55 -6.97
C THR A 234 8.30 -5.28 -6.95
N LEU A 235 7.76 -4.16 -7.49
CA LEU A 235 8.39 -2.84 -7.41
C LEU A 235 8.52 -2.34 -5.96
N GLN A 236 7.53 -2.62 -5.11
CA GLN A 236 7.60 -2.32 -3.68
C GLN A 236 8.77 -3.03 -3.02
N ILE A 237 8.88 -4.35 -3.17
CA ILE A 237 9.96 -5.15 -2.55
C ILE A 237 11.32 -4.67 -3.06
N ALA A 238 11.47 -4.50 -4.38
CA ALA A 238 12.69 -4.00 -4.98
C ALA A 238 13.01 -2.56 -4.54
N GLY A 239 12.01 -1.71 -4.44
CA GLY A 239 12.15 -0.33 -4.00
C GLY A 239 12.50 -0.20 -2.52
N GLN A 240 11.92 -1.05 -1.66
CA GLN A 240 12.26 -1.11 -0.25
C GLN A 240 13.71 -1.56 -0.02
N LYS A 241 14.21 -2.50 -0.83
CA LYS A 241 15.61 -2.92 -0.82
C LYS A 241 16.58 -1.74 -1.06
N LEU A 242 16.18 -0.78 -1.90
CA LEU A 242 16.97 0.41 -2.25
C LEU A 242 16.68 1.61 -1.34
N SER A 243 15.72 1.50 -0.43
CA SER A 243 15.33 2.59 0.45
C SER A 243 16.23 2.68 1.68
N SER A 244 16.47 3.90 2.15
CA SER A 244 17.26 4.14 3.37
C SER A 244 16.57 3.62 4.64
N SER A 245 15.25 3.50 4.63
CA SER A 245 14.47 2.96 5.76
C SER A 245 13.03 2.64 5.35
N PRO A 246 12.34 1.72 6.06
CA PRO A 246 10.91 1.44 5.82
C PRO A 246 10.01 2.66 6.09
N THR A 247 10.43 3.60 6.93
CA THR A 247 9.69 4.88 7.12
C THR A 247 9.71 5.73 5.85
N VAL A 248 10.87 5.87 5.20
CA VAL A 248 10.99 6.57 3.92
C VAL A 248 10.20 5.85 2.82
N ALA A 249 10.27 4.51 2.79
CA ALA A 249 9.49 3.72 1.86
C ALA A 249 7.97 3.94 2.06
N ALA A 250 7.50 3.95 3.31
CA ALA A 250 6.09 4.21 3.65
C ALA A 250 5.64 5.60 3.17
N VAL A 251 6.46 6.65 3.40
CA VAL A 251 6.16 8.01 2.90
C VAL A 251 6.08 8.05 1.38
N LEU A 252 7.01 7.39 0.66
CA LEU A 252 6.97 7.34 -0.80
C LEU A 252 5.74 6.61 -1.32
N MET A 253 5.36 5.51 -0.70
CA MET A 253 4.18 4.72 -1.11
C MET A 253 2.87 5.44 -0.82
N SER A 254 2.78 6.24 0.24
CA SER A 254 1.55 6.98 0.59
C SER A 254 1.11 8.00 -0.48
N THR A 255 1.96 8.30 -1.47
CA THR A 255 1.55 9.06 -2.67
C THR A 255 0.49 8.36 -3.50
N GLU A 256 0.20 7.09 -3.24
CA GLU A 256 -0.93 6.39 -3.86
C GLU A 256 -2.24 7.17 -3.71
N SER A 257 -2.45 7.84 -2.56
CA SER A 257 -3.63 8.68 -2.31
C SER A 257 -3.68 9.90 -3.22
N VAL A 258 -2.53 10.50 -3.53
CA VAL A 258 -2.43 11.62 -4.49
C VAL A 258 -2.76 11.13 -5.90
N PHE A 259 -2.21 9.99 -6.29
CA PHE A 259 -2.51 9.40 -7.60
C PHE A 259 -3.95 8.93 -7.70
N ALA A 260 -4.57 8.48 -6.61
CA ALA A 260 -6.01 8.14 -6.58
C ALA A 260 -6.87 9.36 -6.93
N VAL A 261 -6.56 10.55 -6.39
CA VAL A 261 -7.22 11.82 -6.74
C VAL A 261 -7.00 12.15 -8.23
N ILE A 262 -5.76 12.04 -8.72
CA ILE A 262 -5.44 12.34 -10.13
C ILE A 262 -6.22 11.41 -11.07
N PHE A 263 -6.27 10.10 -10.77
CA PHE A 263 -7.02 9.15 -11.58
C PHE A 263 -8.54 9.33 -11.46
N GLY A 264 -9.06 9.69 -10.28
CA GLY A 264 -10.46 10.07 -10.10
C GLY A 264 -10.84 11.24 -11.01
N MET A 265 -9.99 12.28 -11.06
CA MET A 265 -10.19 13.45 -11.92
C MET A 265 -10.18 13.07 -13.42
N ILE A 266 -9.21 12.26 -13.85
CA ILE A 266 -9.02 11.94 -15.28
C ILE A 266 -10.06 10.91 -15.76
N LEU A 267 -10.26 9.82 -15.01
CA LEU A 267 -11.07 8.68 -15.43
C LEU A 267 -12.56 8.86 -15.08
N LEU A 268 -12.85 9.40 -13.89
CA LEU A 268 -14.21 9.56 -13.39
C LEU A 268 -14.73 10.99 -13.58
N ARG A 269 -13.90 11.92 -14.08
CA ARG A 269 -14.20 13.35 -14.25
C ARG A 269 -14.71 14.02 -12.96
N GLU A 270 -14.20 13.56 -11.83
CA GLU A 270 -14.52 14.11 -10.52
C GLU A 270 -14.00 15.54 -10.42
N LYS A 271 -14.82 16.43 -9.82
CA LYS A 271 -14.38 17.81 -9.50
C LYS A 271 -13.84 17.80 -8.08
N HIS A 272 -12.63 18.29 -7.94
CA HIS A 272 -11.93 18.31 -6.65
C HIS A 272 -11.95 19.71 -6.02
N HIS A 273 -12.02 19.73 -4.71
CA HIS A 273 -11.92 20.96 -3.93
C HIS A 273 -10.49 21.54 -3.99
N PRO A 274 -10.27 22.89 -4.04
CA PRO A 274 -8.92 23.47 -4.07
C PRO A 274 -7.97 22.97 -2.97
N TYR A 275 -8.48 22.64 -1.80
CA TYR A 275 -7.69 22.09 -0.69
C TYR A 275 -7.21 20.66 -0.92
N GLU A 276 -7.80 19.90 -1.82
CA GLU A 276 -7.27 18.59 -2.22
C GLU A 276 -5.94 18.77 -2.97
N TYR A 277 -5.85 19.78 -3.87
CA TYR A 277 -4.59 20.12 -4.54
C TYR A 277 -3.53 20.60 -3.55
N LEU A 278 -3.91 21.41 -2.56
CA LEU A 278 -3.00 21.84 -1.50
C LEU A 278 -2.51 20.64 -0.67
N GLY A 279 -3.40 19.71 -0.34
CA GLY A 279 -3.04 18.45 0.32
C GLY A 279 -2.01 17.66 -0.48
N CYS A 280 -2.21 17.51 -1.79
CA CYS A 280 -1.25 16.86 -2.69
C CYS A 280 0.13 17.54 -2.67
N LEU A 281 0.19 18.86 -2.75
CA LEU A 281 1.45 19.62 -2.70
C LEU A 281 2.19 19.41 -1.37
N ILE A 282 1.47 19.39 -0.26
CA ILE A 282 2.06 19.13 1.08
C ILE A 282 2.61 17.71 1.16
N VAL A 283 1.90 16.70 0.62
CA VAL A 283 2.39 15.32 0.53
C VAL A 283 3.70 15.26 -0.26
N PHE A 284 3.77 15.93 -1.43
CA PHE A 284 4.99 16.00 -2.21
C PHE A 284 6.15 16.69 -1.47
N ALA A 285 5.88 17.77 -0.72
CA ALA A 285 6.90 18.39 0.13
C ALA A 285 7.43 17.41 1.20
N GLY A 286 6.57 16.62 1.83
CA GLY A 286 6.94 15.55 2.75
C GLY A 286 7.87 14.52 2.10
N ILE A 287 7.59 14.11 0.86
CA ILE A 287 8.42 13.16 0.11
C ILE A 287 9.82 13.71 -0.15
N ILE A 288 9.92 14.97 -0.57
CA ILE A 288 11.22 15.62 -0.80
C ILE A 288 12.04 15.62 0.48
N ILE A 289 11.42 16.02 1.61
CA ILE A 289 12.10 16.06 2.92
C ILE A 289 12.54 14.66 3.36
N ALA A 290 11.74 13.62 3.11
CA ALA A 290 12.11 12.24 3.46
C ALA A 290 13.38 11.76 2.76
N GLN A 291 13.68 12.30 1.58
CA GLN A 291 14.84 11.91 0.76
C GLN A 291 16.09 12.75 1.03
N LEU A 292 15.98 13.85 1.79
CA LEU A 292 17.14 14.65 2.15
C LEU A 292 18.07 13.88 3.10
N PRO A 293 19.38 14.10 3.04
CA PRO A 293 20.32 13.51 3.99
C PRO A 293 19.95 13.91 5.43
N PRO A 294 20.13 13.01 6.41
CA PRO A 294 19.78 13.30 7.81
C PRO A 294 20.45 14.56 8.30
N LEU A 295 19.68 15.44 8.97
CA LEU A 295 20.22 16.61 9.64
C LEU A 295 21.27 16.13 10.67
N LYS A 296 22.53 16.53 10.48
CA LYS A 296 23.61 16.21 11.41
C LYS A 296 23.30 16.90 12.74
N HIS A 297 23.02 16.15 13.79
CA HIS A 297 23.11 16.69 15.14
C HIS A 297 24.54 17.22 15.35
N LYS A 298 24.72 18.53 15.56
CA LYS A 298 25.96 19.07 16.09
C LYS A 298 26.23 18.34 17.41
N LYS A 299 27.25 17.46 17.45
CA LYS A 299 27.80 17.00 18.70
C LYS A 299 28.20 18.25 19.46
N GLN A 300 27.55 18.57 20.58
CA GLN A 300 28.06 19.50 21.56
C GLN A 300 29.47 19.04 21.89
N LYS A 301 30.47 19.84 21.51
CA LYS A 301 31.82 19.71 22.02
C LYS A 301 31.68 19.88 23.53
N SER A 302 31.83 18.80 24.26
CA SER A 302 32.15 18.84 25.66
C SER A 302 33.48 19.61 25.78
N ASP A 303 33.42 20.85 26.26
CA ASP A 303 34.59 21.61 26.72
C ASP A 303 35.16 20.84 27.90
N SER A 304 36.11 19.96 27.64
CA SER A 304 37.05 19.48 28.61
C SER A 304 38.08 20.61 28.78
N GLN A 305 37.86 21.50 29.74
CA GLN A 305 38.92 22.34 30.27
C GLN A 305 39.97 21.44 30.97
N PRO A 306 41.25 21.60 30.66
CA PRO A 306 42.32 21.05 31.50
C PRO A 306 42.51 21.96 32.70
N GLY A 307 42.30 21.38 33.91
CA GLY A 307 42.75 21.90 35.16
C GLY A 307 44.06 21.21 35.56
#